data_8ca6d1396c30a3a99b621d81177d8d8e
#
_entry.id   8ca6d1396c30a3a99b621d81177d8d8e
#
_cell.length_a   1.000
_cell.length_b   1.000
_cell.length_c   1.000
_cell.angle_alpha   90.00
_cell.angle_beta   90.00
_cell.angle_gamma   90.00
#
_symmetry.space_group_name_H-M   'P 1'
#
loop_
_entity.id
_entity.type
_entity.pdbx_description
1 polymer ?
#
loop_
_entity_poly.entity_id
_entity_poly.type
_entity_poly.pdbx_seq_one_letter_code
_entity_poly.pdbx_strand_id
1 'polypeptide(L)'
;TFAQLAAHVWFCETGEPLSGRAESPLLGVHDGTACYLLYNGILGDKKPQGGNVLTRRVLESLPPWDGPKVIYGERSMFSPQRMKELNLVFRQIPYDIKGR
;
A
#
# COMPACT_ATOMS: atom_id res chain seq x y z
N THR A 1 6.10 -7.77 11.28
CA THR A 1 4.72 -7.39 11.53
C THR A 1 4.27 -6.25 10.62
N PHE A 2 2.98 -6.04 10.55
CA PHE A 2 2.46 -4.95 9.74
C PHE A 2 3.02 -3.60 10.16
N ALA A 3 3.07 -3.34 11.45
CA ALA A 3 3.54 -2.05 11.94
C ALA A 3 4.99 -1.77 11.56
N GLN A 4 5.83 -2.79 11.63
CA GLN A 4 7.24 -2.64 11.27
C GLN A 4 7.41 -2.41 9.77
N LEU A 5 6.69 -3.18 8.97
CA LEU A 5 6.75 -3.02 7.52
C LEU A 5 6.18 -1.67 7.11
N ALA A 6 5.10 -1.25 7.73
CA ALA A 6 4.48 0.04 7.43
C ALA A 6 5.43 1.19 7.71
N ALA A 7 6.13 1.16 8.83
CA ALA A 7 7.08 2.20 9.18
C ALA A 7 8.22 2.27 8.16
N HIS A 8 8.71 1.10 7.73
CA HIS A 8 9.78 1.05 6.75
C HIS A 8 9.32 1.57 5.38
N VAL A 9 8.13 1.13 4.94
CA VAL A 9 7.57 1.56 3.66
C VAL A 9 7.36 3.07 3.65
N TRP A 10 6.78 3.59 4.72
CA TRP A 10 6.54 5.03 4.83
C TRP A 10 7.86 5.82 4.77
N PHE A 11 8.87 5.35 5.48
CA PHE A 11 10.17 6.01 5.45
C PHE A 11 10.80 5.97 4.06
N CYS A 12 10.70 4.83 3.37
CA CYS A 12 11.24 4.71 2.02
C CYS A 12 10.52 5.63 1.04
N GLU A 13 9.23 5.83 1.23
CA GLU A 13 8.44 6.64 0.30
C GLU A 13 8.57 8.13 0.59
N THR A 14 8.62 8.52 1.86
CA THR A 14 8.55 9.94 2.23
C THR A 14 9.86 10.50 2.77
N GLY A 15 10.76 9.65 3.23
CA GLY A 15 11.99 10.09 3.90
C GLY A 15 11.78 10.51 5.33
N GLU A 16 10.57 10.33 5.87
CA GLU A 16 10.22 10.75 7.22
C GLU A 16 9.74 9.55 8.04
N PRO A 17 9.94 9.58 9.36
CA PRO A 17 9.42 8.52 10.21
C PRO A 17 7.90 8.54 10.23
N LEU A 18 7.31 7.34 10.33
CA LEU A 18 5.86 7.22 10.43
C LEU A 18 5.40 7.73 11.78
N SER A 19 4.47 8.66 11.74
CA SER A 19 3.89 9.25 12.94
C SER A 19 2.77 8.36 13.46
N GLY A 20 2.84 7.98 14.71
CA GLY A 20 1.80 7.17 15.32
C GLY A 20 1.89 5.71 14.89
N ARG A 21 0.80 5.01 15.06
CA ARG A 21 0.72 3.59 14.84
C ARG A 21 -0.12 3.27 13.62
N ALA A 22 0.43 2.48 12.70
CA ALA A 22 -0.31 2.08 11.51
C ALA A 22 -1.37 1.03 11.90
N GLU A 23 -2.62 1.34 11.65
CA GLU A 23 -3.74 0.45 11.97
C GLU A 23 -4.65 0.20 10.78
N SER A 24 -4.32 0.75 9.62
CA SER A 24 -5.10 0.55 8.41
C SER A 24 -4.17 0.50 7.21
N PRO A 25 -4.67 0.06 6.05
CA PRO A 25 -3.86 0.08 4.83
C PRO A 25 -3.37 1.46 4.45
N LEU A 26 -4.11 2.51 4.79
CA LEU A 26 -3.68 3.88 4.51
C LEU A 26 -2.69 4.30 5.59
N LEU A 27 -1.42 4.43 5.21
CA LEU A 27 -0.37 4.83 6.15
C LEU A 27 -0.42 6.32 6.44
N GLY A 28 -0.74 7.11 5.45
CA GLY A 28 -0.81 8.55 5.61
C GLY A 28 -0.80 9.23 4.27
N VAL A 29 -0.79 10.57 4.31
CA VAL A 29 -0.74 11.39 3.10
C VAL A 29 0.49 12.30 3.21
N HIS A 30 1.30 12.30 2.15
CA HIS A 30 2.53 13.10 2.09
C HIS A 30 2.54 13.86 0.77
N ASP A 31 2.64 15.17 0.86
CA ASP A 31 2.64 16.05 -0.32
C ASP A 31 1.44 15.80 -1.24
N GLY A 32 0.27 15.58 -0.65
CA GLY A 32 -0.94 15.37 -1.41
C GLY A 32 -1.12 13.97 -1.96
N THR A 33 -0.20 13.07 -1.71
CA THR A 33 -0.25 11.69 -2.19
C THR A 33 -0.51 10.73 -1.04
N ALA A 34 -1.55 9.92 -1.16
CA ALA A 34 -1.84 8.91 -0.15
C ALA A 34 -0.95 7.70 -0.35
N CYS A 35 -0.40 7.19 0.74
CA CYS A 35 0.47 6.01 0.72
C CYS A 35 -0.24 4.84 1.39
N TYR A 36 -0.35 3.73 0.67
CA TYR A 36 -1.05 2.55 1.14
C TYR A 36 -0.10 1.36 1.19
N LEU A 37 -0.36 0.46 2.13
CA LEU A 37 0.37 -0.80 2.22
C LEU A 37 -0.63 -1.95 2.26
N LEU A 38 -0.57 -2.82 1.27
CA LEU A 38 -1.39 -4.03 1.22
C LEU A 38 -0.66 -5.13 1.98
N TYR A 39 -1.27 -5.60 3.05
CA TYR A 39 -0.66 -6.60 3.89
C TYR A 39 -1.69 -7.66 4.24
N ASN A 40 -1.30 -8.92 4.11
CA ASN A 40 -2.18 -10.03 4.37
C ASN A 40 -2.73 -9.96 5.79
N GLY A 41 -4.04 -10.02 5.92
CA GLY A 41 -4.70 -9.97 7.20
C GLY A 41 -5.19 -8.60 7.63
N ILE A 42 -4.59 -7.53 7.10
CA ILE A 42 -5.01 -6.17 7.50
C ILE A 42 -6.36 -5.82 6.90
N LEU A 43 -6.68 -6.37 5.74
CA LEU A 43 -7.96 -6.15 5.09
C LEU A 43 -8.99 -7.23 5.47
N GLY A 44 -8.63 -8.13 6.40
CA GLY A 44 -9.52 -9.18 6.81
C GLY A 44 -9.58 -10.39 5.89
N ASP A 45 -8.79 -10.38 4.83
CA ASP A 45 -8.75 -11.47 3.88
C ASP A 45 -7.58 -12.39 4.21
N LYS A 46 -7.89 -13.65 4.52
CA LYS A 46 -6.90 -14.63 4.94
C LYS A 46 -6.42 -15.54 3.83
N LYS A 47 -6.89 -15.32 2.62
CA LYS A 47 -6.43 -16.11 1.47
C LYS A 47 -4.99 -15.74 1.16
N PRO A 48 -4.20 -16.71 0.64
CA PRO A 48 -2.80 -16.44 0.34
C PRO A 48 -2.56 -15.25 -0.58
N GLN A 49 -3.51 -14.96 -1.46
CA GLN A 49 -3.41 -13.86 -2.40
C GLN A 49 -4.20 -12.63 -1.96
N GLY A 50 -4.92 -12.74 -0.86
CA GLY A 50 -5.76 -11.66 -0.40
C GLY A 50 -4.95 -10.60 0.33
N GLY A 51 -5.33 -9.34 0.15
CA GLY A 51 -4.73 -8.24 0.86
C GLY A 51 -3.39 -7.77 0.33
N ASN A 52 -2.67 -8.62 -0.40
CA ASN A 52 -1.34 -8.29 -0.91
C ASN A 52 -1.33 -8.00 -2.40
N VAL A 53 -2.40 -8.37 -3.10
CA VAL A 53 -2.51 -8.15 -4.53
C VAL A 53 -3.48 -7.03 -4.80
N LEU A 54 -3.04 -6.04 -5.58
CA LEU A 54 -3.90 -4.92 -5.91
C LEU A 54 -4.85 -5.32 -7.03
N THR A 55 -6.12 -5.42 -6.69
CA THR A 55 -7.21 -5.69 -7.62
C THR A 55 -8.21 -4.55 -7.53
N ARG A 56 -9.16 -4.52 -8.47
CA ARG A 56 -10.23 -3.54 -8.42
C ARG A 56 -10.99 -3.61 -7.09
N ARG A 57 -11.26 -4.82 -6.64
CA ARG A 57 -11.99 -5.06 -5.39
C ARG A 57 -11.21 -4.52 -4.19
N VAL A 58 -9.91 -4.79 -4.15
CA VAL A 58 -9.07 -4.30 -3.07
C VAL A 58 -9.01 -2.77 -3.10
N LEU A 59 -8.82 -2.20 -4.29
CA LEU A 59 -8.75 -0.74 -4.41
C LEU A 59 -10.03 -0.08 -3.88
N GLU A 60 -11.19 -0.66 -4.19
CA GLU A 60 -12.47 -0.12 -3.74
C GLU A 60 -12.65 -0.22 -2.23
N SER A 61 -11.98 -1.17 -1.59
CA SER A 61 -12.09 -1.36 -0.14
C SER A 61 -11.11 -0.51 0.65
N LEU A 62 -10.14 0.12 -0.01
CA LEU A 62 -9.17 0.97 0.69
C LEU A 62 -9.81 2.28 1.14
N PRO A 63 -9.29 2.89 2.22
CA PRO A 63 -9.76 4.23 2.61
C PRO A 63 -9.64 5.19 1.43
N PRO A 64 -10.68 6.00 1.17
CA PRO A 64 -10.69 6.85 -0.02
C PRO A 64 -9.73 8.01 0.05
N TRP A 65 -9.26 8.43 -1.10
CA TRP A 65 -8.43 9.61 -1.26
C TRP A 65 -8.64 10.17 -2.67
N ASP A 66 -8.87 11.46 -2.79
CA ASP A 66 -9.21 12.10 -4.06
C ASP A 66 -8.01 12.44 -4.92
N GLY A 67 -6.80 12.34 -4.39
CA GLY A 67 -5.59 12.69 -5.12
C GLY A 67 -4.82 11.48 -5.58
N PRO A 68 -3.56 11.70 -5.95
CA PRO A 68 -2.70 10.59 -6.36
C PRO A 68 -2.45 9.63 -5.22
N LYS A 69 -2.20 8.35 -5.57
CA LYS A 69 -2.02 7.27 -4.62
C LYS A 69 -0.78 6.48 -4.95
N VAL A 70 -0.05 6.07 -3.92
CA VAL A 70 1.04 5.09 -4.03
C VAL A 70 0.62 3.88 -3.21
N ILE A 71 0.65 2.70 -3.83
CA ILE A 71 0.20 1.47 -3.16
C ILE A 71 1.33 0.45 -3.22
N TYR A 72 1.75 -0.02 -2.06
CA TYR A 72 2.74 -1.08 -1.92
C TYR A 72 2.04 -2.41 -1.75
N GLY A 73 2.49 -3.42 -2.47
CA GLY A 73 1.93 -4.76 -2.39
C GLY A 73 2.82 -5.76 -3.09
N GLU A 74 2.33 -6.98 -3.24
CA GLU A 74 3.12 -8.01 -3.91
C GLU A 74 2.96 -7.94 -5.42
N ARG A 75 1.77 -7.58 -5.89
CA ARG A 75 1.51 -7.55 -7.32
C ARG A 75 0.25 -6.74 -7.61
N SER A 76 0.17 -6.19 -8.81
CA SER A 76 -0.99 -5.45 -9.26
C SER A 76 -1.60 -6.12 -10.47
N MET A 77 -2.93 -6.18 -10.50
CA MET A 77 -3.67 -6.70 -11.65
C MET A 77 -4.05 -5.61 -12.65
N PHE A 78 -3.73 -4.36 -12.35
CA PHE A 78 -4.00 -3.26 -13.27
C PHE A 78 -2.91 -3.13 -14.31
N SER A 79 -3.31 -2.78 -15.54
CA SER A 79 -2.34 -2.44 -16.58
C SER A 79 -1.69 -1.08 -16.25
N PRO A 80 -0.48 -0.82 -16.78
CA PRO A 80 0.15 0.48 -16.57
C PRO A 80 -0.71 1.65 -17.03
N GLN A 81 -1.43 1.47 -18.15
CA GLN A 81 -2.31 2.50 -18.65
C GLN A 81 -3.45 2.79 -17.69
N ARG A 82 -4.05 1.75 -17.13
CA ARG A 82 -5.14 1.91 -16.19
C ARG A 82 -4.68 2.59 -14.90
N MET A 83 -3.49 2.23 -14.42
CA MET A 83 -2.94 2.89 -13.24
C MET A 83 -2.72 4.37 -13.48
N LYS A 84 -2.26 4.73 -14.67
CA LYS A 84 -2.07 6.13 -15.02
C LYS A 84 -3.39 6.89 -15.02
N GLU A 85 -4.44 6.28 -15.56
CA GLU A 85 -5.77 6.88 -15.56
C GLU A 85 -6.31 7.10 -14.15
N LEU A 86 -5.94 6.23 -13.23
CA LEU A 86 -6.40 6.30 -11.85
C LEU A 86 -5.49 7.14 -10.95
N ASN A 87 -4.45 7.75 -11.51
CA ASN A 87 -3.46 8.49 -10.73
C ASN A 87 -2.83 7.62 -9.65
N LEU A 88 -2.46 6.40 -10.02
CA LEU A 88 -2.04 5.38 -9.10
C LEU A 88 -0.65 4.87 -9.48
N VAL A 89 0.24 4.79 -8.49
CA VAL A 89 1.55 4.19 -8.64
C VAL A 89 1.59 2.94 -7.77
N PHE A 90 1.98 1.81 -8.37
CA PHE A 90 2.15 0.57 -7.63
C PHE A 90 3.62 0.30 -7.44
N ARG A 91 4.01 -0.02 -6.20
CA ARG A 91 5.38 -0.41 -5.89
C ARG A 91 5.37 -1.77 -5.22
N GLN A 92 6.21 -2.66 -5.70
CA GLN A 92 6.33 -3.99 -5.12
C GLN A 92 7.06 -3.90 -3.79
N ILE A 93 6.57 -4.66 -2.80
CA ILE A 93 7.22 -4.70 -1.49
C ILE A 93 8.61 -5.31 -1.67
N PRO A 94 9.67 -4.63 -1.19
CA PRO A 94 11.03 -5.15 -1.34
C PRO A 94 11.22 -6.49 -0.61
N TYR A 95 11.85 -7.43 -1.28
CA TYR A 95 12.09 -8.76 -0.71
C TYR A 95 13.07 -8.75 0.45
N ASP A 96 14.02 -7.85 0.41
CA ASP A 96 15.00 -7.79 1.49
C ASP A 96 14.37 -7.42 2.83
N ILE A 97 13.23 -6.74 2.81
CA ILE A 97 12.47 -6.47 4.02
C ILE A 97 11.81 -7.75 4.52
N LYS A 98 11.25 -8.53 3.60
CA LYS A 98 10.53 -9.75 3.96
C LYS A 98 11.46 -10.84 4.48
N GLY A 99 12.70 -10.82 4.07
CA GLY A 99 13.68 -11.83 4.47
C GLY A 99 14.33 -11.58 5.82
N ARG A 100 13.88 -10.58 6.55
CA ARG A 100 14.54 -10.20 7.81
C ARG A 100 13.65 -10.28 9.02
#